data_8e6650c8e506e0b623ed21c962c04c84
#
_entry.id   8e6650c8e506e0b623ed21c962c04c84
#
_cell.length_a   1.000
_cell.length_b   1.000
_cell.length_c   1.000
_cell.angle_alpha   90.00
_cell.angle_beta   90.00
_cell.angle_gamma   90.00
#
_symmetry.space_group_name_H-M   'P 1'
#
loop_
_entity.id
_entity.type
_entity.pdbx_description
1 polymer ?
#
loop_
_entity_poly.entity_id
_entity_poly.type
_entity_poly.pdbx_seq_one_letter_code
_entity_poly.pdbx_strand_id
1 'polypeptide(L)'
;MADINVKEDLDIIDYLTVGLYRSSFGVSAIAMVLYNFIPFDYASKLLICSSLIAAACMHIYDKKIRWIILGSALFSVCWLMIGITPILAIGASFLVTSALTIKEYYCFRIYLVRITPIVLILYWLSLLISIFPILTHAFSIASFLLLMGMCVAKFRQPFHFDIGDKSKFQV
;
A
#
# COMPACT_ATOMS: atom_id res chain seq x y z
N MET A 1 16.37 -5.34 -6.74
CA MET A 1 15.71 -4.64 -7.84
C MET A 1 15.10 -5.70 -8.73
N ALA A 2 13.82 -5.56 -9.10
CA ALA A 2 13.24 -6.45 -10.09
C ALA A 2 14.01 -6.27 -11.41
N ASP A 3 14.42 -7.36 -12.01
CA ASP A 3 15.18 -7.34 -13.26
C ASP A 3 14.19 -7.38 -14.42
N ILE A 4 14.02 -6.24 -15.10
CA ILE A 4 13.06 -6.05 -16.19
C ILE A 4 13.33 -6.99 -17.37
N ASN A 5 14.56 -7.50 -17.47
CA ASN A 5 15.00 -8.33 -18.59
C ASN A 5 14.78 -9.83 -18.35
N VAL A 6 14.45 -10.25 -17.14
CA VAL A 6 14.20 -11.66 -16.82
C VAL A 6 12.75 -11.98 -17.12
N LYS A 7 12.51 -12.78 -18.15
CA LYS A 7 11.19 -13.39 -18.44
C LYS A 7 11.18 -14.79 -17.84
N GLU A 8 10.68 -14.92 -16.64
CA GLU A 8 10.35 -16.23 -16.07
C GLU A 8 8.93 -16.63 -16.46
N ASP A 9 8.70 -17.93 -16.60
CA ASP A 9 7.36 -18.48 -16.79
C ASP A 9 6.53 -18.23 -15.53
N LEU A 10 5.39 -17.59 -15.71
CA LEU A 10 4.49 -17.21 -14.64
C LEU A 10 3.48 -18.33 -14.38
N ASP A 11 3.43 -18.79 -13.13
CA ASP A 11 2.40 -19.70 -12.66
C ASP A 11 1.07 -18.97 -12.37
N ILE A 12 -0.03 -19.71 -12.24
CA ILE A 12 -1.35 -19.16 -11.88
C ILE A 12 -1.28 -18.39 -10.54
N ILE A 13 -0.48 -18.88 -9.59
CA ILE A 13 -0.28 -18.26 -8.28
C ILE A 13 0.42 -16.88 -8.44
N ASP A 14 1.38 -16.78 -9.36
CA ASP A 14 2.07 -15.53 -9.67
C ASP A 14 1.09 -14.48 -10.22
N TYR A 15 0.23 -14.88 -11.17
CA TYR A 15 -0.81 -13.99 -11.70
C TYR A 15 -1.77 -13.52 -10.61
N LEU A 16 -2.19 -14.41 -9.71
CA LEU A 16 -3.09 -14.10 -8.62
C LEU A 16 -2.44 -13.13 -7.63
N THR A 17 -1.22 -13.42 -7.16
CA THR A 17 -0.51 -12.59 -6.18
C THR A 17 -0.19 -11.20 -6.74
N VAL A 18 0.27 -11.10 -7.98
CA VAL A 18 0.50 -9.81 -8.62
C VAL A 18 -0.81 -9.04 -8.84
N GLY A 19 -1.87 -9.72 -9.26
CA GLY A 19 -3.20 -9.12 -9.40
C GLY A 19 -3.73 -8.55 -8.08
N LEU A 20 -3.63 -9.32 -6.99
CA LEU A 20 -4.01 -8.89 -5.64
C LEU A 20 -3.13 -7.73 -5.16
N TYR A 21 -1.82 -7.80 -5.39
CA TYR A 21 -0.90 -6.72 -5.04
C TYR A 21 -1.27 -5.41 -5.74
N ARG A 22 -1.51 -5.44 -7.05
CA ARG A 22 -1.86 -4.25 -7.84
C ARG A 22 -3.23 -3.68 -7.47
N SER A 23 -4.23 -4.54 -7.30
CA SER A 23 -5.59 -4.11 -6.93
C SER A 23 -5.66 -3.56 -5.51
N SER A 24 -4.80 -3.99 -4.59
CA SER A 24 -4.76 -3.49 -3.22
C SER A 24 -4.51 -1.97 -3.15
N PHE A 25 -3.73 -1.39 -4.07
CA PHE A 25 -3.55 0.06 -4.15
C PHE A 25 -4.82 0.78 -4.57
N GLY A 26 -5.59 0.21 -5.49
CA GLY A 26 -6.90 0.74 -5.89
C GLY A 26 -7.90 0.67 -4.72
N VAL A 27 -7.94 -0.44 -3.99
CA VAL A 27 -8.80 -0.58 -2.81
C VAL A 27 -8.38 0.39 -1.70
N SER A 28 -7.06 0.55 -1.46
CA SER A 28 -6.55 1.56 -0.52
C SER A 28 -6.95 2.97 -0.93
N ALA A 29 -6.85 3.31 -2.23
CA ALA A 29 -7.29 4.61 -2.75
C ALA A 29 -8.78 4.86 -2.46
N ILE A 30 -9.63 3.88 -2.76
CA ILE A 30 -11.07 3.96 -2.48
C ILE A 30 -11.31 4.15 -0.99
N ALA A 31 -10.63 3.40 -0.11
CA ALA A 31 -10.73 3.56 1.32
C ALA A 31 -10.42 4.98 1.79
N MET A 32 -9.42 5.66 1.18
CA MET A 32 -9.09 7.07 1.52
C MET A 32 -10.27 8.00 1.30
N VAL A 33 -10.97 7.89 0.17
CA VAL A 33 -12.14 8.74 -0.12
C VAL A 33 -13.33 8.35 0.74
N LEU A 34 -13.52 7.06 1.02
CA LEU A 34 -14.63 6.58 1.83
C LEU A 34 -14.65 7.13 3.25
N TYR A 35 -13.50 7.55 3.81
CA TYR A 35 -13.46 8.26 5.10
C TYR A 35 -14.32 9.52 5.14
N ASN A 36 -14.65 10.10 3.98
CA ASN A 36 -15.46 11.30 3.90
C ASN A 36 -16.98 11.01 3.86
N PHE A 37 -17.38 9.75 3.60
CA PHE A 37 -18.77 9.40 3.30
C PHE A 37 -19.37 8.31 4.21
N ILE A 38 -18.53 7.45 4.77
CA ILE A 38 -18.96 6.33 5.61
C ILE A 38 -18.31 6.40 6.99
N PRO A 39 -18.89 5.69 7.99
CA PRO A 39 -18.29 5.63 9.32
C PRO A 39 -16.83 5.21 9.29
N PHE A 40 -16.01 5.88 10.09
CA PHE A 40 -14.57 5.71 10.20
C PHE A 40 -14.12 4.24 10.32
N ASP A 41 -14.89 3.44 11.07
CA ASP A 41 -14.58 2.03 11.31
C ASP A 41 -14.58 1.18 10.03
N TYR A 42 -15.54 1.37 9.14
CA TYR A 42 -15.60 0.62 7.88
C TYR A 42 -14.48 0.98 6.91
N ALA A 43 -14.22 2.28 6.76
CA ALA A 43 -13.12 2.75 5.91
C ALA A 43 -11.76 2.27 6.44
N SER A 44 -11.57 2.26 7.76
CA SER A 44 -10.36 1.75 8.42
C SER A 44 -10.16 0.26 8.16
N LYS A 45 -11.20 -0.55 8.31
CA LYS A 45 -11.14 -1.99 8.03
C LYS A 45 -10.75 -2.26 6.58
N LEU A 46 -11.36 -1.53 5.64
CA LEU A 46 -11.05 -1.68 4.22
C LEU A 46 -9.58 -1.34 3.91
N LEU A 47 -9.07 -0.24 4.48
CA LEU A 47 -7.68 0.18 4.35
C LEU A 47 -6.71 -0.86 4.93
N ILE A 48 -6.99 -1.34 6.15
CA ILE A 48 -6.13 -2.31 6.84
C ILE A 48 -6.12 -3.64 6.10
N CYS A 49 -7.26 -4.13 5.63
CA CYS A 49 -7.33 -5.34 4.80
C CYS A 49 -6.55 -5.19 3.50
N SER A 50 -6.69 -4.05 2.81
CA SER A 50 -5.95 -3.83 1.55
C SER A 50 -4.43 -3.73 1.77
N SER A 51 -3.98 -3.08 2.85
CA SER A 51 -2.56 -3.01 3.19
C SER A 51 -1.97 -4.36 3.59
N LEU A 52 -2.75 -5.22 4.28
CA LEU A 52 -2.34 -6.58 4.58
C LEU A 52 -2.18 -7.43 3.32
N ILE A 53 -3.15 -7.35 2.40
CA ILE A 53 -3.07 -8.05 1.10
C ILE A 53 -1.85 -7.56 0.31
N ALA A 54 -1.61 -6.25 0.26
CA ALA A 54 -0.43 -5.69 -0.39
C ALA A 54 0.88 -6.22 0.21
N ALA A 55 0.97 -6.28 1.55
CA ALA A 55 2.14 -6.79 2.26
C ALA A 55 2.32 -8.31 2.08
N ALA A 56 1.23 -9.08 2.04
CA ALA A 56 1.29 -10.52 1.84
C ALA A 56 1.69 -10.91 0.41
N CYS A 57 1.25 -10.12 -0.58
CA CYS A 57 1.48 -10.38 -2.01
C CYS A 57 2.67 -9.60 -2.59
N MET A 58 3.46 -8.89 -1.75
CA MET A 58 4.62 -8.15 -2.25
C MET A 58 5.78 -9.07 -2.63
N HIS A 59 6.47 -8.73 -3.71
CA HIS A 59 7.70 -9.38 -4.15
C HIS A 59 8.89 -8.47 -3.85
N ILE A 60 9.58 -8.72 -2.73
CA ILE A 60 10.78 -8.00 -2.28
C ILE A 60 11.87 -9.02 -1.97
N TYR A 61 13.06 -8.86 -2.57
CA TYR A 61 14.17 -9.80 -2.42
C TYR A 61 14.74 -9.79 -1.00
N ASP A 62 14.90 -8.60 -0.41
CA ASP A 62 15.48 -8.44 0.93
C ASP A 62 14.50 -8.94 2.00
N LYS A 63 14.95 -9.97 2.75
CA LYS A 63 14.19 -10.62 3.81
C LYS A 63 13.85 -9.65 4.94
N LYS A 64 14.79 -8.76 5.34
CA LYS A 64 14.58 -7.84 6.46
C LYS A 64 13.49 -6.82 6.14
N ILE A 65 13.53 -6.22 4.95
CA ILE A 65 12.54 -5.24 4.50
C ILE A 65 11.16 -5.91 4.42
N ARG A 66 11.09 -7.13 3.86
CA ARG A 66 9.85 -7.90 3.77
C ARG A 66 9.23 -8.16 5.15
N TRP A 67 10.04 -8.57 6.14
CA TRP A 67 9.54 -8.80 7.49
C TRP A 67 9.09 -7.51 8.20
N ILE A 68 9.76 -6.39 7.99
CA ILE A 68 9.34 -5.09 8.55
C ILE A 68 7.97 -4.69 8.00
N ILE A 69 7.77 -4.79 6.68
CA ILE A 69 6.50 -4.42 6.04
C ILE A 69 5.38 -5.36 6.47
N LEU A 70 5.61 -6.67 6.46
CA LEU A 70 4.63 -7.66 6.90
C LEU A 70 4.31 -7.52 8.38
N GLY A 71 5.32 -7.32 9.22
CA GLY A 71 5.14 -7.07 10.66
C GLY A 71 4.31 -5.82 10.93
N SER A 72 4.53 -4.75 10.17
CA SER A 72 3.72 -3.53 10.29
C SER A 72 2.26 -3.76 9.87
N ALA A 73 2.02 -4.56 8.83
CA ALA A 73 0.67 -4.92 8.41
C ALA A 73 -0.05 -5.78 9.46
N LEU A 74 0.64 -6.78 10.01
CA LEU A 74 0.10 -7.62 11.09
C LEU A 74 -0.15 -6.81 12.36
N PHE A 75 0.76 -5.90 12.72
CA PHE A 75 0.56 -4.97 13.83
C PHE A 75 -0.71 -4.14 13.64
N SER A 76 -0.94 -3.62 12.43
CA SER A 76 -2.15 -2.86 12.11
C SER A 76 -3.43 -3.66 12.37
N VAL A 77 -3.48 -4.93 11.96
CA VAL A 77 -4.62 -5.82 12.19
C VAL A 77 -4.80 -6.12 13.68
N CYS A 78 -3.73 -6.53 14.36
CA CYS A 78 -3.78 -6.86 15.80
C CYS A 78 -4.23 -5.63 16.62
N TRP A 79 -3.70 -4.45 16.29
CA TRP A 79 -4.06 -3.22 16.99
C TRP A 79 -5.52 -2.81 16.76
N LEU A 80 -6.03 -3.00 15.56
CA LEU A 80 -7.45 -2.79 15.27
C LEU A 80 -8.34 -3.72 16.11
N MET A 81 -7.94 -4.99 16.29
CA MET A 81 -8.68 -5.96 17.10
C MET A 81 -8.71 -5.60 18.58
N ILE A 82 -7.67 -4.97 19.10
CA ILE A 82 -7.62 -4.48 20.49
C ILE A 82 -8.61 -3.31 20.69
N GLY A 83 -8.84 -2.48 19.68
CA GLY A 83 -9.89 -1.46 19.68
C GLY A 83 -9.60 -0.19 20.51
N ILE A 84 -8.38 -0.03 21.08
CA ILE A 84 -8.07 1.10 21.98
C ILE A 84 -7.91 2.41 21.18
N THR A 85 -7.06 2.41 20.16
CA THR A 85 -6.75 3.61 19.35
C THR A 85 -6.66 3.24 17.87
N PRO A 86 -7.78 3.20 17.14
CA PRO A 86 -7.80 2.80 15.72
C PRO A 86 -6.86 3.62 14.84
N ILE A 87 -6.58 4.86 15.22
CA ILE A 87 -5.69 5.76 14.48
C ILE A 87 -4.25 5.23 14.37
N LEU A 88 -3.76 4.45 15.35
CA LEU A 88 -2.44 3.82 15.27
C LEU A 88 -2.43 2.66 14.27
N ALA A 89 -3.50 1.89 14.20
CA ALA A 89 -3.67 0.85 13.18
C ALA A 89 -3.62 1.44 11.76
N ILE A 90 -4.28 2.58 11.56
CA ILE A 90 -4.25 3.33 10.30
C ILE A 90 -2.82 3.82 9.99
N GLY A 91 -2.12 4.37 10.99
CA GLY A 91 -0.73 4.81 10.83
C GLY A 91 0.20 3.68 10.37
N ALA A 92 0.05 2.49 10.94
CA ALA A 92 0.79 1.31 10.51
C ALA A 92 0.45 0.88 9.08
N SER A 93 -0.83 0.94 8.66
CA SER A 93 -1.23 0.70 7.27
C SER A 93 -0.67 1.74 6.31
N PHE A 94 -0.59 3.00 6.72
CA PHE A 94 0.04 4.06 5.92
C PHE A 94 1.54 3.85 5.79
N LEU A 95 2.21 3.32 6.83
CA LEU A 95 3.61 2.95 6.75
C LEU A 95 3.83 1.83 5.71
N VAL A 96 3.01 0.78 5.73
CA VAL A 96 3.04 -0.29 4.72
C VAL A 96 2.87 0.29 3.31
N THR A 97 1.81 1.08 3.09
CA THR A 97 1.51 1.68 1.79
C THR A 97 2.64 2.60 1.33
N SER A 98 3.20 3.41 2.25
CA SER A 98 4.33 4.29 1.97
C SER A 98 5.59 3.52 1.56
N ALA A 99 5.93 2.45 2.29
CA ALA A 99 7.08 1.61 1.98
C ALA A 99 6.96 0.96 0.59
N LEU A 100 5.75 0.48 0.25
CA LEU A 100 5.49 -0.11 -1.05
C LEU A 100 5.51 0.93 -2.18
N THR A 101 4.99 2.14 -1.97
CA THR A 101 5.08 3.22 -2.97
C THR A 101 6.53 3.67 -3.20
N ILE A 102 7.36 3.72 -2.15
CA ILE A 102 8.80 3.97 -2.27
C ILE A 102 9.47 2.88 -3.10
N LYS A 103 9.15 1.60 -2.84
CA LYS A 103 9.64 0.47 -3.65
C LYS A 103 9.28 0.67 -5.12
N GLU A 104 8.03 0.99 -5.44
CA GLU A 104 7.58 1.17 -6.81
C GLU A 104 8.27 2.36 -7.51
N TYR A 105 8.53 3.44 -6.77
CA TYR A 105 9.31 4.56 -7.29
C TYR A 105 10.73 4.13 -7.70
N TYR A 106 11.44 3.40 -6.82
CA TYR A 106 12.83 3.01 -7.10
C TYR A 106 12.94 1.88 -8.14
N CYS A 107 12.01 0.92 -8.12
CA CYS A 107 12.07 -0.23 -9.05
C CYS A 107 11.60 0.14 -10.45
N PHE A 108 10.55 0.95 -10.57
CA PHE A 108 9.85 1.19 -11.84
C PHE A 108 9.82 2.66 -12.28
N ARG A 109 10.45 3.55 -11.52
CA ARG A 109 10.53 4.99 -11.79
C ARG A 109 9.17 5.65 -11.98
N ILE A 110 8.17 5.22 -11.19
CA ILE A 110 6.84 5.85 -11.20
C ILE A 110 6.93 7.15 -10.39
N TYR A 111 7.30 8.24 -11.04
CA TYR A 111 7.58 9.52 -10.36
C TYR A 111 6.39 10.08 -9.58
N LEU A 112 5.16 9.83 -10.05
CA LEU A 112 3.94 10.30 -9.41
C LEU A 112 3.85 9.89 -7.93
N VAL A 113 4.35 8.69 -7.58
CA VAL A 113 4.21 8.13 -6.21
C VAL A 113 5.32 8.57 -5.26
N ARG A 114 6.29 9.35 -5.71
CA ARG A 114 7.39 9.84 -4.87
C ARG A 114 6.91 10.63 -3.65
N ILE A 115 5.85 11.43 -3.83
CA ILE A 115 5.31 12.29 -2.78
C ILE A 115 4.27 11.58 -1.90
N THR A 116 3.84 10.38 -2.28
CA THR A 116 2.78 9.64 -1.55
C THR A 116 3.10 9.44 -0.06
N PRO A 117 4.32 9.06 0.36
CA PRO A 117 4.62 8.91 1.79
C PRO A 117 4.40 10.19 2.60
N ILE A 118 4.79 11.34 2.03
CA ILE A 118 4.63 12.63 2.68
C ILE A 118 3.14 12.96 2.82
N VAL A 119 2.36 12.76 1.75
CA VAL A 119 0.92 13.02 1.77
C VAL A 119 0.21 12.10 2.78
N LEU A 120 0.58 10.82 2.85
CA LEU A 120 0.00 9.88 3.81
C LEU A 120 0.33 10.23 5.27
N ILE A 121 1.56 10.69 5.54
CA ILE A 121 1.95 11.17 6.88
C ILE A 121 1.11 12.40 7.26
N LEU A 122 1.00 13.38 6.36
CA LEU A 122 0.20 14.58 6.60
C LEU A 122 -1.28 14.24 6.77
N TYR A 123 -1.80 13.28 6.01
CA TYR A 123 -3.15 12.80 6.16
C TYR A 123 -3.35 12.14 7.53
N TRP A 124 -2.44 11.27 7.97
CA TRP A 124 -2.50 10.65 9.29
C TRP A 124 -2.47 11.67 10.42
N LEU A 125 -1.58 12.66 10.33
CA LEU A 125 -1.52 13.75 11.29
C LEU A 125 -2.82 14.57 11.31
N SER A 126 -3.44 14.83 10.15
CA SER A 126 -4.70 15.56 10.09
C SER A 126 -5.86 14.78 10.72
N LEU A 127 -5.87 13.44 10.60
CA LEU A 127 -6.82 12.57 11.28
C LEU A 127 -6.62 12.56 12.80
N LEU A 128 -5.37 12.62 13.25
CA LEU A 128 -5.01 12.60 14.67
C LEU A 128 -5.38 13.92 15.36
N ILE A 129 -5.12 15.03 14.71
CA ILE A 129 -5.34 16.37 15.29
C ILE A 129 -6.81 16.78 15.17
N SER A 130 -7.53 16.36 14.12
CA SER A 130 -8.98 16.59 13.89
C SER A 130 -9.46 18.06 13.95
N ILE A 131 -8.54 19.06 13.91
CA ILE A 131 -8.88 20.48 14.04
C ILE A 131 -9.40 21.07 12.72
N PHE A 132 -8.89 20.61 11.58
CA PHE A 132 -9.19 21.17 10.27
C PHE A 132 -9.80 20.15 9.32
N PRO A 133 -11.14 19.97 9.31
CA PRO A 133 -11.80 18.98 8.44
C PRO A 133 -11.50 19.18 6.95
N ILE A 134 -11.42 20.43 6.49
CA ILE A 134 -11.10 20.75 5.09
C ILE A 134 -9.74 20.20 4.69
N LEU A 135 -8.75 20.29 5.56
CA LEU A 135 -7.40 19.78 5.31
C LEU A 135 -7.40 18.24 5.24
N THR A 136 -8.15 17.58 6.12
CA THR A 136 -8.34 16.13 6.11
C THR A 136 -8.99 15.66 4.80
N HIS A 137 -10.02 16.33 4.32
CA HIS A 137 -10.63 16.04 3.02
C HIS A 137 -9.67 16.26 1.85
N ALA A 138 -8.89 17.34 1.88
CA ALA A 138 -7.89 17.61 0.86
C ALA A 138 -6.83 16.51 0.77
N PHE A 139 -6.27 16.06 1.92
CA PHE A 139 -5.30 14.97 1.93
C PHE A 139 -5.92 13.62 1.56
N SER A 140 -7.17 13.37 1.93
CA SER A 140 -7.92 12.20 1.49
C SER A 140 -8.00 12.12 -0.05
N ILE A 141 -8.41 13.22 -0.69
CA ILE A 141 -8.50 13.29 -2.16
C ILE A 141 -7.11 13.18 -2.81
N ALA A 142 -6.10 13.86 -2.27
CA ALA A 142 -4.73 13.77 -2.77
C ALA A 142 -4.19 12.33 -2.69
N SER A 143 -4.41 11.65 -1.56
CA SER A 143 -4.01 10.24 -1.37
C SER A 143 -4.73 9.32 -2.35
N PHE A 144 -6.04 9.54 -2.57
CA PHE A 144 -6.81 8.81 -3.57
C PHE A 144 -6.20 8.94 -4.96
N LEU A 145 -5.95 10.17 -5.41
CA LEU A 145 -5.41 10.43 -6.75
C LEU A 145 -4.03 9.79 -6.95
N LEU A 146 -3.16 9.87 -5.94
CA LEU A 146 -1.82 9.29 -6.01
C LEU A 146 -1.86 7.75 -6.04
N LEU A 147 -2.63 7.12 -5.17
CA LEU A 147 -2.72 5.65 -5.10
C LEU A 147 -3.49 5.07 -6.29
N MET A 148 -4.54 5.74 -6.76
CA MET A 148 -5.26 5.33 -7.96
C MET A 148 -4.39 5.49 -9.21
N GLY A 149 -3.65 6.60 -9.32
CA GLY A 149 -2.66 6.80 -10.38
C GLY A 149 -1.59 5.72 -10.39
N MET A 150 -1.10 5.31 -9.19
CA MET A 150 -0.17 4.19 -9.05
C MET A 150 -0.81 2.87 -9.49
N CYS A 151 -2.03 2.58 -9.06
CA CYS A 151 -2.77 1.38 -9.45
C CYS A 151 -2.87 1.28 -10.99
N VAL A 152 -3.31 2.36 -11.65
CA VAL A 152 -3.41 2.41 -13.11
C VAL A 152 -2.04 2.22 -13.78
N ALA A 153 -1.00 2.89 -13.27
CA ALA A 153 0.36 2.76 -13.81
C ALA A 153 0.86 1.31 -13.70
N LYS A 154 0.57 0.64 -12.57
CA LYS A 154 0.95 -0.78 -12.36
C LYS A 154 0.20 -1.73 -13.29
N PHE A 155 -1.09 -1.53 -13.52
CA PHE A 155 -1.84 -2.38 -14.45
C PHE A 155 -1.43 -2.21 -15.92
N ARG A 156 -0.77 -1.10 -16.28
CA ARG A 156 -0.17 -0.90 -17.60
C ARG A 156 1.17 -1.62 -17.78
N GLN A 157 1.80 -2.09 -16.69
CA GLN A 157 3.07 -2.82 -16.76
C GLN A 157 2.82 -4.33 -16.93
N PRO A 158 3.71 -5.05 -17.64
CA PRO A 158 3.68 -6.51 -17.70
C PRO A 158 3.73 -7.15 -16.30
N PHE A 159 3.08 -8.30 -16.11
CA PHE A 159 3.00 -8.97 -14.81
C PHE A 159 4.36 -9.47 -14.30
N HIS A 160 5.23 -9.95 -15.19
CA HIS A 160 6.56 -10.47 -14.82
C HIS A 160 7.47 -9.40 -14.18
N PHE A 161 7.20 -8.10 -14.38
CA PHE A 161 7.98 -7.04 -13.75
C PHE A 161 7.89 -7.03 -12.22
N ASP A 162 6.77 -7.44 -11.65
CA ASP A 162 6.58 -7.45 -10.20
C ASP A 162 7.30 -8.61 -9.52
N ILE A 163 7.44 -9.74 -10.21
CA ILE A 163 8.06 -10.96 -9.67
C ILE A 163 9.58 -10.90 -9.78
N GLY A 164 10.10 -10.52 -10.95
CA GLY A 164 11.53 -10.50 -11.22
C GLY A 164 12.15 -11.91 -11.17
N ASP A 165 13.41 -12.00 -10.75
CA ASP A 165 14.18 -13.25 -10.70
C ASP A 165 13.90 -14.01 -9.40
N LYS A 166 13.21 -15.15 -9.50
CA LYS A 166 12.84 -15.98 -8.36
C LYS A 166 14.05 -16.55 -7.60
N SER A 167 15.18 -16.74 -8.27
CA SER A 167 16.40 -17.28 -7.65
C SER A 167 17.04 -16.32 -6.64
N LYS A 168 16.76 -15.02 -6.74
CA LYS A 168 17.31 -13.98 -5.87
C LYS A 168 16.51 -13.74 -4.59
N PHE A 169 15.39 -14.43 -4.40
CA PHE A 169 14.61 -14.30 -3.15
C PHE A 169 15.38 -14.88 -1.96
N GLN A 170 15.65 -14.04 -0.97
CA GLN A 170 16.22 -14.48 0.30
C GLN A 170 15.15 -15.24 1.12
N VAL A 171 15.44 -16.49 1.44
CA VAL A 171 14.57 -17.37 2.24
C VAL A 171 14.76 -17.14 3.74
#